data_e3a5ddac6b3cbd9a739b492e65755096
#
_entry.id   e3a5ddac6b3cbd9a739b492e65755096
#
_cell.length_a   1.000
_cell.length_b   1.000
_cell.length_c   1.000
_cell.angle_alpha   90.00
_cell.angle_beta   90.00
_cell.angle_gamma   90.00
#
_symmetry.space_group_name_H-M   'P 1'
#
loop_
_entity.id
_entity.type
_entity.pdbx_description
1 polymer ?
#
loop_
_entity_poly.entity_id
_entity_poly.type
_entity_poly.pdbx_seq_one_letter_code
_entity_poly.pdbx_strand_id
1 'polypeptide(L)'
;MRAVIQRVSQASVTIDGCVKSQIGWGFLILLGVCDEDTMEDVDWLVRKIANLRVFDDDDHVMNRSIQDISGECLVVSQFTLFASYKKGNRPSWFKAGSHEHSIPLYEAFCAKLSAAIGKEVGTGEFGADMKVELLNDGPVTICMDTKNKE
;
A
#
# COMPACT_ATOMS: atom_id res chain seq x y z
N MET A 1 3.74 -11.03 -0.79
CA MET A 1 3.18 -9.74 -0.30
C MET A 1 1.84 -9.48 -0.97
N ARG A 2 0.95 -8.84 -0.25
CA ARG A 2 -0.33 -8.35 -0.81
C ARG A 2 -0.44 -6.86 -0.64
N ALA A 3 -0.91 -6.18 -1.67
CA ALA A 3 -1.20 -4.75 -1.61
C ALA A 3 -2.62 -4.48 -2.10
N VAL A 4 -3.33 -3.62 -1.40
CA VAL A 4 -4.55 -2.97 -1.89
C VAL A 4 -4.20 -1.52 -2.13
N ILE A 5 -4.29 -1.10 -3.37
CA ILE A 5 -3.88 0.21 -3.85
C ILE A 5 -5.15 0.97 -4.24
N GLN A 6 -5.34 2.13 -3.63
CA GLN A 6 -6.46 3.01 -3.96
C GLN A 6 -5.93 4.34 -4.50
N ARG A 7 -6.41 4.74 -5.68
CA ARG A 7 -6.17 6.09 -6.20
C ARG A 7 -6.96 7.07 -5.36
N VAL A 8 -6.29 8.07 -4.82
CA VAL A 8 -6.90 9.04 -3.90
C VAL A 8 -6.62 10.47 -4.32
N SER A 9 -7.56 11.37 -4.03
CA SER A 9 -7.33 12.81 -4.12
C SER A 9 -6.75 13.35 -2.80
N GLN A 10 -6.97 12.64 -1.70
CA GLN A 10 -6.36 12.88 -0.39
C GLN A 10 -6.45 11.62 0.47
N ALA A 11 -5.49 11.42 1.35
CA ALA A 11 -5.54 10.41 2.40
C ALA A 11 -4.73 10.84 3.61
N SER A 12 -5.11 10.34 4.79
CA SER A 12 -4.36 10.59 6.03
C SER A 12 -4.44 9.39 6.97
N VAL A 13 -3.47 9.30 7.86
CA VAL A 13 -3.47 8.37 8.99
C VAL A 13 -3.30 9.13 10.29
N THR A 14 -4.19 8.88 11.22
CA THR A 14 -4.23 9.50 12.56
C THR A 14 -4.00 8.42 13.61
N ILE A 15 -3.10 8.70 14.56
CA ILE A 15 -2.77 7.84 15.70
C ILE A 15 -2.92 8.68 16.98
N ASP A 16 -3.64 8.18 17.95
CA ASP A 16 -3.91 8.86 19.23
C ASP A 16 -4.39 10.33 19.08
N GLY A 17 -5.26 10.54 18.08
CA GLY A 17 -5.82 11.86 17.79
C GLY A 17 -4.89 12.83 17.04
N CYS A 18 -3.67 12.42 16.72
CA CYS A 18 -2.69 13.21 15.98
C CYS A 18 -2.49 12.67 14.56
N VAL A 19 -2.51 13.55 13.56
CA VAL A 19 -2.20 13.17 12.18
C VAL A 19 -0.73 12.80 12.08
N LYS A 20 -0.46 11.52 11.76
CA LYS A 20 0.88 10.97 11.58
C LYS A 20 1.43 11.29 10.19
N SER A 21 0.61 11.09 9.17
CA SER A 21 0.95 11.34 7.76
C SER A 21 -0.29 11.76 7.00
N GLN A 22 -0.09 12.59 5.99
CA GLN A 22 -1.14 13.04 5.09
C GLN A 22 -0.56 13.23 3.69
N ILE A 23 -1.35 12.87 2.67
CA ILE A 23 -1.01 13.05 1.25
C ILE A 23 -2.15 13.72 0.50
N GLY A 24 -1.81 14.35 -0.63
CA GLY A 24 -2.76 14.78 -1.66
C GLY A 24 -3.00 13.68 -2.70
N TRP A 25 -2.95 14.05 -3.97
CA TRP A 25 -3.17 13.13 -5.09
C TRP A 25 -2.11 12.03 -5.13
N GLY A 26 -2.58 10.80 -5.30
CA GLY A 26 -1.70 9.66 -5.40
C GLY A 26 -2.32 8.35 -4.97
N PHE A 27 -1.59 7.55 -4.17
CA PHE A 27 -2.03 6.24 -3.70
C PHE A 27 -2.06 6.14 -2.18
N LEU A 28 -3.18 5.63 -1.66
CA LEU A 28 -3.18 4.91 -0.38
C LEU A 28 -2.89 3.45 -0.68
N ILE A 29 -1.89 2.87 0.00
CA ILE A 29 -1.46 1.49 -0.17
C ILE A 29 -1.58 0.77 1.18
N LEU A 30 -2.47 -0.21 1.25
CA LEU A 30 -2.53 -1.14 2.37
C LEU A 30 -1.62 -2.33 2.05
N LEU A 31 -0.58 -2.57 2.85
CA LEU A 31 0.47 -3.55 2.59
C LEU A 31 0.48 -4.66 3.63
N GLY A 32 0.25 -5.90 3.19
CA GLY A 32 0.38 -7.10 3.99
C GLY A 32 1.64 -7.89 3.61
N VAL A 33 2.29 -8.46 4.63
CA VAL A 33 3.47 -9.32 4.49
C VAL A 33 3.17 -10.69 5.08
N CYS A 34 3.67 -11.76 4.46
CA CYS A 34 3.67 -13.12 5.00
C CYS A 34 5.10 -13.64 5.16
N ASP A 35 5.27 -14.73 5.93
CA ASP A 35 6.61 -15.26 6.24
C ASP A 35 7.38 -15.78 5.01
N GLU A 36 6.69 -16.06 3.90
CA GLU A 36 7.29 -16.50 2.64
C GLU A 36 7.78 -15.35 1.76
N ASP A 37 7.53 -14.11 2.15
CA ASP A 37 7.93 -12.95 1.37
C ASP A 37 9.41 -12.64 1.54
N THR A 38 10.00 -12.14 0.47
CA THR A 38 11.42 -11.80 0.41
C THR A 38 11.62 -10.41 -0.20
N MET A 39 12.86 -9.96 -0.27
CA MET A 39 13.20 -8.70 -0.93
C MET A 39 12.83 -8.69 -2.42
N GLU A 40 12.79 -9.85 -3.08
CA GLU A 40 12.33 -9.96 -4.48
C GLU A 40 10.85 -9.58 -4.63
N ASP A 41 10.02 -9.94 -3.62
CA ASP A 41 8.60 -9.55 -3.58
C ASP A 41 8.47 -8.02 -3.43
N VAL A 42 9.30 -7.43 -2.56
CA VAL A 42 9.38 -5.96 -2.38
C VAL A 42 9.74 -5.28 -3.70
N ASP A 43 10.82 -5.72 -4.35
CA ASP A 43 11.31 -5.12 -5.59
C ASP A 43 10.29 -5.22 -6.73
N TRP A 44 9.64 -6.36 -6.84
CA TRP A 44 8.60 -6.56 -7.85
C TRP A 44 7.42 -5.62 -7.62
N LEU A 45 6.92 -5.55 -6.37
CA LEU A 45 5.74 -4.78 -6.03
C LEU A 45 5.99 -3.27 -6.16
N VAL A 46 7.14 -2.78 -5.68
CA VAL A 46 7.55 -1.38 -5.84
C VAL A 46 7.60 -0.99 -7.32
N ARG A 47 8.25 -1.80 -8.16
CA ARG A 47 8.34 -1.54 -9.59
C ARG A 47 6.95 -1.51 -10.24
N LYS A 48 6.05 -2.43 -9.86
CA LYS A 48 4.69 -2.45 -10.41
C LYS A 48 3.89 -1.23 -10.00
N ILE A 49 3.91 -0.86 -8.73
CA ILE A 49 3.14 0.28 -8.21
C ILE A 49 3.66 1.61 -8.78
N ALA A 50 4.97 1.81 -8.80
CA ALA A 50 5.55 3.06 -9.32
C ALA A 50 5.25 3.30 -10.81
N ASN A 51 5.03 2.22 -11.58
CA ASN A 51 4.74 2.30 -13.03
C ASN A 51 3.28 2.00 -13.37
N LEU A 52 2.40 1.86 -12.37
CA LEU A 52 0.99 1.57 -12.59
C LEU A 52 0.29 2.76 -13.24
N ARG A 53 -0.29 2.54 -14.42
CA ARG A 53 -0.86 3.59 -15.27
C ARG A 53 -2.36 3.73 -15.05
N VAL A 54 -2.75 4.36 -13.95
CA VAL A 54 -4.14 4.51 -13.52
C VAL A 54 -4.56 5.96 -13.26
N PHE A 55 -3.72 6.92 -13.62
CA PHE A 55 -4.09 8.33 -13.63
C PHE A 55 -4.43 8.77 -15.05
N ASP A 56 -5.43 9.62 -15.15
CA ASP A 56 -5.97 10.04 -16.44
C ASP A 56 -4.96 10.93 -17.19
N ASP A 57 -4.88 10.74 -18.48
CA ASP A 57 -4.23 11.65 -19.41
C ASP A 57 -5.17 12.77 -19.86
N ASP A 58 -4.74 13.55 -20.83
CA ASP A 58 -5.52 14.70 -21.34
C ASP A 58 -6.80 14.27 -22.09
N ASP A 59 -6.88 13.00 -22.50
CA ASP A 59 -8.05 12.40 -23.15
C ASP A 59 -8.97 11.67 -22.15
N HIS A 60 -8.73 11.82 -20.85
CA HIS A 60 -9.43 11.13 -19.76
C HIS A 60 -9.30 9.61 -19.80
N VAL A 61 -8.16 9.10 -20.28
CA VAL A 61 -7.82 7.68 -20.29
C VAL A 61 -6.78 7.40 -19.20
N MET A 62 -6.97 6.33 -18.42
CA MET A 62 -6.00 5.87 -17.44
C MET A 62 -4.71 5.42 -18.13
N ASN A 63 -3.72 6.29 -18.21
CA ASN A 63 -2.52 6.14 -19.02
C ASN A 63 -1.24 6.67 -18.34
N ARG A 64 -1.37 7.50 -17.32
CA ARG A 64 -0.25 8.08 -16.58
C ARG A 64 0.03 7.31 -15.29
N SER A 65 1.32 7.18 -14.96
CA SER A 65 1.78 6.62 -13.68
C SER A 65 1.76 7.68 -12.57
N ILE A 66 1.99 7.25 -11.34
CA ILE A 66 2.14 8.17 -10.20
C ILE A 66 3.35 9.10 -10.38
N GLN A 67 4.39 8.64 -11.07
CA GLN A 67 5.58 9.46 -11.38
C GLN A 67 5.22 10.57 -12.38
N ASP A 68 4.42 10.26 -13.41
CA ASP A 68 4.01 11.23 -14.44
C ASP A 68 3.20 12.39 -13.88
N ILE A 69 2.42 12.15 -12.83
CA ILE A 69 1.61 13.17 -12.17
C ILE A 69 2.30 13.81 -10.97
N SER A 70 3.54 13.40 -10.65
CA SER A 70 4.23 13.78 -9.41
C SER A 70 3.40 13.55 -8.15
N GLY A 71 2.70 12.40 -8.12
CA GLY A 71 1.80 12.02 -7.03
C GLY A 71 2.55 11.60 -5.76
N GLU A 72 1.79 11.37 -4.70
CA GLU A 72 2.27 11.00 -3.38
C GLU A 72 1.77 9.60 -2.99
N CYS A 73 2.48 8.91 -2.10
CA CYS A 73 2.05 7.63 -1.54
C CYS A 73 1.93 7.70 -0.03
N LEU A 74 0.87 7.07 0.50
CA LEU A 74 0.71 6.75 1.92
C LEU A 74 0.64 5.24 2.07
N VAL A 75 1.58 4.65 2.80
CA VAL A 75 1.65 3.20 2.99
C VAL A 75 1.31 2.84 4.43
N VAL A 76 0.32 1.99 4.58
CA VAL A 76 -0.17 1.50 5.88
C VAL A 76 0.00 -0.01 5.94
N SER A 77 0.62 -0.52 7.00
CA SER A 77 0.72 -1.96 7.24
C SER A 77 -0.66 -2.56 7.52
N GLN A 78 -0.99 -3.68 6.86
CA GLN A 78 -2.30 -4.30 6.91
C GLN A 78 -2.18 -5.84 6.90
N PHE A 79 -1.87 -6.44 8.05
CA PHE A 79 -1.74 -7.90 8.16
C PHE A 79 -3.05 -8.64 7.88
N THR A 80 -4.19 -7.98 8.09
CA THR A 80 -5.52 -8.54 7.83
C THR A 80 -5.79 -8.88 6.36
N LEU A 81 -4.94 -8.45 5.43
CA LEU A 81 -4.99 -8.91 4.04
C LEU A 81 -4.68 -10.43 3.91
N PHE A 82 -4.08 -11.02 4.94
CA PHE A 82 -3.84 -12.46 5.05
C PHE A 82 -4.88 -13.18 5.92
N ALA A 83 -6.06 -12.60 6.10
CA ALA A 83 -7.16 -13.23 6.80
C ALA A 83 -7.57 -14.58 6.20
N SER A 84 -7.73 -15.59 7.03
CA SER A 84 -8.36 -16.84 6.67
C SER A 84 -9.71 -16.96 7.36
N TYR A 85 -10.78 -17.02 6.57
CA TYR A 85 -12.18 -17.12 7.01
C TYR A 85 -12.90 -18.34 6.41
N LYS A 86 -12.12 -19.34 5.94
CA LYS A 86 -12.66 -20.56 5.33
C LYS A 86 -13.47 -21.39 6.30
N LYS A 87 -13.12 -21.35 7.60
CA LYS A 87 -13.80 -22.10 8.66
C LYS A 87 -14.36 -21.12 9.68
N GLY A 88 -15.66 -20.84 9.59
CA GLY A 88 -16.36 -19.95 10.51
C GLY A 88 -16.17 -18.46 10.21
N ASN A 89 -16.88 -17.60 10.97
CA ASN A 89 -16.94 -16.16 10.72
C ASN A 89 -15.89 -15.34 11.50
N ARG A 90 -15.14 -15.98 12.40
CA ARG A 90 -13.99 -15.34 13.06
C ARG A 90 -12.74 -15.56 12.22
N PRO A 91 -12.16 -14.50 11.61
CA PRO A 91 -10.95 -14.64 10.82
C PRO A 91 -9.77 -15.11 11.67
N SER A 92 -8.86 -15.86 11.06
CA SER A 92 -7.55 -16.18 11.62
C SER A 92 -6.43 -15.54 10.81
N TRP A 93 -5.31 -15.28 11.45
CA TRP A 93 -4.19 -14.50 10.91
C TRP A 93 -2.91 -15.34 10.71
N PHE A 94 -3.01 -16.67 10.78
CA PHE A 94 -1.85 -17.58 10.76
C PHE A 94 -1.02 -17.49 9.47
N LYS A 95 -1.54 -16.84 8.42
CA LYS A 95 -0.82 -16.60 7.17
C LYS A 95 -0.09 -15.27 7.13
N ALA A 96 -0.36 -14.38 8.08
CA ALA A 96 0.37 -13.13 8.20
C ALA A 96 1.77 -13.39 8.76
N GLY A 97 2.76 -12.67 8.25
CA GLY A 97 4.13 -12.78 8.72
C GLY A 97 4.30 -12.30 10.16
N SER A 98 5.31 -12.85 10.84
CA SER A 98 5.71 -12.37 12.17
C SER A 98 6.16 -10.91 12.11
N HIS A 99 6.10 -10.20 13.24
CA HIS A 99 6.57 -8.81 13.31
C HIS A 99 8.05 -8.68 12.94
N GLU A 100 8.88 -9.60 13.42
CA GLU A 100 10.33 -9.61 13.13
C GLU A 100 10.63 -9.73 11.64
N HIS A 101 9.80 -10.47 10.90
CA HIS A 101 9.93 -10.64 9.45
C HIS A 101 9.27 -9.49 8.68
N SER A 102 8.11 -9.04 9.11
CA SER A 102 7.28 -8.09 8.37
C SER A 102 7.80 -6.66 8.42
N ILE A 103 8.31 -6.21 9.58
CA ILE A 103 8.77 -4.83 9.76
C ILE A 103 9.91 -4.48 8.81
N PRO A 104 11.01 -5.27 8.69
CA PRO A 104 12.09 -4.93 7.76
C PRO A 104 11.64 -4.88 6.29
N LEU A 105 10.73 -5.78 5.86
CA LEU A 105 10.22 -5.78 4.50
C LEU A 105 9.28 -4.60 4.23
N TYR A 106 8.47 -4.21 5.21
CA TYR A 106 7.63 -3.01 5.13
C TYR A 106 8.49 -1.74 5.01
N GLU A 107 9.51 -1.60 5.85
CA GLU A 107 10.43 -0.46 5.82
C GLU A 107 11.21 -0.40 4.50
N ALA A 108 11.69 -1.54 4.01
CA ALA A 108 12.36 -1.64 2.72
C ALA A 108 11.43 -1.25 1.57
N PHE A 109 10.17 -1.68 1.63
CA PHE A 109 9.16 -1.29 0.63
C PHE A 109 8.97 0.24 0.61
N CYS A 110 8.78 0.87 1.77
CA CYS A 110 8.60 2.32 1.87
C CYS A 110 9.83 3.08 1.34
N ALA A 111 11.04 2.67 1.74
CA ALA A 111 12.27 3.29 1.28
C ALA A 111 12.48 3.16 -0.24
N LYS A 112 12.25 1.96 -0.80
CA LYS A 112 12.38 1.71 -2.24
C LYS A 112 11.31 2.42 -3.05
N LEU A 113 10.08 2.49 -2.55
CA LEU A 113 9.01 3.23 -3.22
C LEU A 113 9.30 4.73 -3.21
N SER A 114 9.79 5.28 -2.08
CA SER A 114 10.24 6.68 -2.00
C SER A 114 11.29 7.00 -3.05
N ALA A 115 12.30 6.13 -3.20
CA ALA A 115 13.33 6.28 -4.22
C ALA A 115 12.76 6.21 -5.64
N ALA A 116 11.82 5.28 -5.90
CA ALA A 116 11.23 5.09 -7.22
C ALA A 116 10.37 6.27 -7.67
N ILE A 117 9.61 6.90 -6.77
CA ILE A 117 8.73 8.02 -7.10
C ILE A 117 9.39 9.39 -6.89
N GLY A 118 10.60 9.44 -6.31
CA GLY A 118 11.33 10.68 -6.04
C GLY A 118 10.74 11.56 -4.94
N LYS A 119 9.89 10.99 -4.08
CA LYS A 119 9.25 11.67 -2.95
C LYS A 119 9.23 10.75 -1.73
N GLU A 120 9.34 11.34 -0.54
CA GLU A 120 9.17 10.59 0.69
C GLU A 120 7.73 10.03 0.80
N VAL A 121 7.64 8.74 1.05
CA VAL A 121 6.36 8.04 1.25
C VAL A 121 5.87 8.31 2.67
N GLY A 122 4.61 8.75 2.81
CA GLY A 122 3.94 8.82 4.10
C GLY A 122 3.73 7.42 4.67
N THR A 123 3.88 7.28 5.99
CA THR A 123 3.73 5.99 6.69
C THR A 123 2.81 6.13 7.88
N GLY A 124 2.19 5.00 8.29
CA GLY A 124 1.62 4.84 9.61
C GLY A 124 2.68 4.39 10.62
N GLU A 125 2.22 3.68 11.64
CA GLU A 125 3.07 3.03 12.64
C GLU A 125 2.68 1.56 12.73
N PHE A 126 3.65 0.68 12.57
CA PHE A 126 3.40 -0.76 12.56
C PHE A 126 2.83 -1.23 13.90
N GLY A 127 1.67 -1.89 13.86
CA GLY A 127 0.98 -2.39 15.06
C GLY A 127 0.16 -1.38 15.84
N ALA A 128 0.15 -0.10 15.48
CA ALA A 128 -0.68 0.92 16.12
C ALA A 128 -2.15 0.83 15.70
N ASP A 129 -3.04 1.37 16.52
CA ASP A 129 -4.43 1.65 16.13
C ASP A 129 -4.44 2.92 15.27
N MET A 130 -4.69 2.75 13.98
CA MET A 130 -4.66 3.82 12.99
C MET A 130 -6.06 4.12 12.47
N LYS A 131 -6.42 5.41 12.45
CA LYS A 131 -7.60 5.89 11.75
C LYS A 131 -7.15 6.37 10.38
N VAL A 132 -7.59 5.68 9.33
CA VAL A 132 -7.22 5.96 7.95
C VAL A 132 -8.40 6.61 7.25
N GLU A 133 -8.22 7.84 6.83
CA GLU A 133 -9.20 8.59 6.04
C GLU A 133 -8.70 8.72 4.62
N LEU A 134 -9.59 8.61 3.66
CA LEU A 134 -9.25 8.77 2.23
C LEU A 134 -10.46 9.21 1.43
N LEU A 135 -10.20 9.88 0.32
CA LEU A 135 -11.17 10.08 -0.75
C LEU A 135 -10.73 9.26 -1.96
N ASN A 136 -11.37 8.10 -2.16
CA ASN A 136 -11.09 7.25 -3.33
C ASN A 136 -11.58 7.96 -4.60
N ASP A 137 -10.62 8.24 -5.47
CA ASP A 137 -10.88 8.99 -6.70
C ASP A 137 -11.12 8.03 -7.88
N GLY A 138 -12.39 8.00 -8.34
CA GLY A 138 -12.74 7.19 -9.49
C GLY A 138 -14.05 6.39 -9.38
N PRO A 139 -14.26 5.37 -8.51
CA PRO A 139 -13.30 4.72 -7.64
C PRO A 139 -12.29 3.87 -8.42
N VAL A 140 -11.05 3.86 -7.97
CA VAL A 140 -10.01 2.98 -8.49
C VAL A 140 -9.34 2.25 -7.32
N THR A 141 -9.49 0.92 -7.30
CA THR A 141 -8.93 0.04 -6.29
C THR A 141 -8.35 -1.19 -6.97
N ILE A 142 -7.08 -1.46 -6.75
CA ILE A 142 -6.35 -2.57 -7.37
C ILE A 142 -5.73 -3.43 -6.27
N CYS A 143 -5.92 -4.75 -6.40
CA CYS A 143 -5.29 -5.74 -5.52
C CYS A 143 -4.12 -6.38 -6.25
N MET A 144 -2.96 -6.47 -5.60
CA MET A 144 -1.79 -7.17 -6.09
C MET A 144 -1.35 -8.23 -5.09
N ASP A 145 -0.98 -9.41 -5.58
CA ASP A 145 -0.40 -10.50 -4.79
C ASP A 145 0.87 -11.00 -5.49
N THR A 146 2.02 -10.90 -4.81
CA THR A 146 3.31 -11.30 -5.40
C THR A 146 3.45 -12.81 -5.61
N LYS A 147 2.65 -13.62 -4.89
CA LYS A 147 2.62 -15.08 -5.04
C LYS A 147 1.55 -15.55 -6.03
N ASN A 148 0.61 -14.69 -6.39
CA ASN A 148 -0.43 -14.97 -7.37
C ASN A 148 -0.57 -13.78 -8.32
N LYS A 149 0.42 -13.62 -9.18
CA LYS A 149 0.52 -12.52 -10.14
C LYS A 149 -0.49 -12.71 -11.28
N GLU A 150 -1.29 -11.70 -11.53
CA GLU A 150 -2.24 -11.63 -12.65
C GLU A 150 -1.80 -10.61 -13.70
#